data_710914061e8cdd3e5b5bd573d83808b3
#
_entry.id   710914061e8cdd3e5b5bd573d83808b3
#
_cell.length_a   1.000
_cell.length_b   1.000
_cell.length_c   1.000
_cell.angle_alpha   90.00
_cell.angle_beta   90.00
_cell.angle_gamma   90.00
#
_symmetry.space_group_name_H-M   'P 1'
#
loop_
_entity.id
_entity.type
_entity.pdbx_description
1 polymer ?
#
loop_
_entity_poly.entity_id
_entity_poly.type
_entity_poly.pdbx_seq_one_letter_code
_entity_poly.pdbx_strand_id
1 'polypeptide(L)'
;DEEKIRSISQALSSTELKVSDFETATRNATSGDLIYFDPPYTVAHSHNGFLKYNEKIFSWSDQIRLAGHAYELYQRGCHVVVSNADHPSVRKLYRGFKCKVIERFSRIAADSEHRKIITEALFYQRGC
;
A
#
# COMPACT_ATOMS: atom_id res chain seq x y z
N ASP A 1 14.10 -21.82 3.08
CA ASP A 1 13.99 -22.16 4.52
C ASP A 1 12.60 -22.75 4.78
N GLU A 2 12.53 -24.09 4.84
CA GLU A 2 11.29 -24.86 4.97
C GLU A 2 10.58 -24.55 6.30
N GLU A 3 11.35 -24.36 7.37
CA GLU A 3 10.81 -24.06 8.69
C GLU A 3 10.04 -22.73 8.72
N LYS A 4 10.54 -21.69 8.05
CA LYS A 4 9.83 -20.42 7.91
C LYS A 4 8.53 -20.57 7.11
N ILE A 5 8.55 -21.37 6.04
CA ILE A 5 7.35 -21.63 5.22
C ILE A 5 6.29 -22.32 6.07
N ARG A 6 6.67 -23.32 6.87
CA ARG A 6 5.76 -24.04 7.77
C ARG A 6 5.19 -23.12 8.85
N SER A 7 6.03 -22.28 9.45
CA SER A 7 5.60 -21.31 10.46
C SER A 7 4.61 -20.29 9.90
N ILE A 8 4.85 -19.78 8.69
CA ILE A 8 3.93 -18.87 7.99
C ILE A 8 2.62 -19.59 7.65
N SER A 9 2.68 -20.83 7.15
CA SER A 9 1.50 -21.63 6.85
C SER A 9 0.64 -21.85 8.09
N GLN A 10 1.26 -22.14 9.23
CA GLN A 10 0.56 -22.31 10.50
C GLN A 10 -0.07 -20.99 10.98
N ALA A 11 0.64 -19.85 10.85
CA ALA A 11 0.09 -18.54 11.19
C ALA A 11 -1.11 -18.15 10.32
N LEU A 12 -1.11 -18.56 9.04
CA LEU A 12 -2.21 -18.31 8.10
C LEU A 12 -3.42 -19.24 8.30
N SER A 13 -3.31 -20.30 9.10
CA SER A 13 -4.40 -21.27 9.29
C SER A 13 -5.67 -20.67 9.92
N SER A 14 -5.54 -19.56 10.66
CA SER A 14 -6.64 -18.79 11.26
C SER A 14 -6.97 -17.53 10.47
N THR A 15 -6.38 -17.35 9.29
CA THR A 15 -6.54 -16.15 8.46
C THR A 15 -7.49 -16.45 7.31
N GLU A 16 -8.44 -15.56 7.07
CA GLU A 16 -9.30 -15.62 5.90
C GLU A 16 -8.58 -15.02 4.69
N LEU A 17 -8.36 -15.83 3.66
CA LEU A 17 -7.73 -15.41 2.40
C LEU A 17 -8.82 -15.21 1.33
N LYS A 18 -8.85 -14.03 0.73
CA LYS A 18 -9.82 -13.66 -0.32
C LYS A 18 -9.14 -13.07 -1.54
N VAL A 19 -9.68 -13.38 -2.71
CA VAL A 19 -9.44 -12.63 -3.94
C VAL A 19 -10.63 -11.70 -4.13
N SER A 20 -10.41 -10.40 -3.99
CA SER A 20 -11.49 -9.42 -3.98
C SER A 20 -10.97 -8.02 -4.33
N ASP A 21 -11.85 -7.16 -4.82
CA ASP A 21 -11.59 -5.72 -4.84
C ASP A 21 -11.46 -5.18 -3.41
N PHE A 22 -10.60 -4.19 -3.21
CA PHE A 22 -10.30 -3.66 -1.88
C PHE A 22 -11.52 -3.05 -1.16
N GLU A 23 -12.45 -2.43 -1.89
CA GLU A 23 -13.69 -1.90 -1.30
C GLU A 23 -14.58 -3.04 -0.81
N THR A 24 -14.69 -4.10 -1.59
CA THR A 24 -15.46 -5.29 -1.21
C THR A 24 -14.81 -6.01 -0.03
N ALA A 25 -13.47 -6.16 -0.05
CA ALA A 25 -12.72 -6.83 1.03
C ALA A 25 -12.89 -6.13 2.39
N THR A 26 -13.02 -4.81 2.39
CA THR A 26 -13.11 -3.99 3.62
C THR A 26 -14.52 -3.46 3.90
N ARG A 27 -15.52 -3.94 3.18
CA ARG A 27 -16.91 -3.48 3.31
C ARG A 27 -17.45 -3.54 4.75
N ASN A 28 -17.12 -4.59 5.47
CA ASN A 28 -17.60 -4.85 6.83
C ASN A 28 -16.67 -4.29 7.92
N ALA A 29 -15.64 -3.52 7.55
CA ALA A 29 -14.75 -2.91 8.52
C ALA A 29 -15.50 -1.90 9.40
N THR A 30 -15.22 -1.93 10.69
CA THR A 30 -15.86 -1.12 11.72
C THR A 30 -14.84 -0.38 12.56
N SER A 31 -15.32 0.51 13.43
CA SER A 31 -14.45 1.27 14.34
C SER A 31 -13.54 0.33 15.14
N GLY A 32 -12.26 0.69 15.21
CA GLY A 32 -11.21 -0.07 15.88
C GLY A 32 -10.48 -1.08 15.00
N ASP A 33 -11.00 -1.43 13.81
CA ASP A 33 -10.30 -2.30 12.88
C ASP A 33 -9.05 -1.62 12.32
N LEU A 34 -8.00 -2.40 12.08
CA LEU A 34 -6.80 -1.96 11.38
C LEU A 34 -6.85 -2.40 9.91
N ILE A 35 -6.78 -1.44 9.02
CA ILE A 35 -6.72 -1.67 7.58
C ILE A 35 -5.34 -1.27 7.06
N TYR A 36 -4.67 -2.20 6.40
CA TYR A 36 -3.40 -1.95 5.72
C TYR A 36 -3.55 -2.17 4.22
N PHE A 37 -3.30 -1.13 3.45
CA PHE A 37 -3.28 -1.19 1.98
C PHE A 37 -1.84 -1.13 1.45
N ASP A 38 -1.52 -2.02 0.54
CA ASP A 38 -0.25 -2.07 -0.17
C ASP A 38 -0.51 -2.25 -1.68
N PRO A 39 -1.04 -1.21 -2.35
CA PRO A 39 -1.37 -1.26 -3.77
C PRO A 39 -0.10 -1.27 -4.64
N PRO A 40 -0.19 -1.64 -5.93
CA PRO A 40 0.85 -1.34 -6.90
C PRO A 40 1.16 0.17 -6.92
N TYR A 41 2.45 0.53 -6.95
CA TYR A 41 2.89 1.93 -6.85
C TYR A 41 2.75 2.66 -8.20
N THR A 42 1.52 2.95 -8.57
CA THR A 42 1.18 3.72 -9.77
C THR A 42 1.18 5.22 -9.45
N VAL A 43 1.86 6.01 -10.27
CA VAL A 43 1.92 7.47 -10.15
C VAL A 43 1.34 8.14 -11.39
N ALA A 44 0.84 9.38 -11.25
CA ALA A 44 0.31 10.14 -12.38
C ALA A 44 1.41 10.45 -13.38
N HIS A 45 1.11 10.30 -14.67
CA HIS A 45 1.94 10.73 -15.80
C HIS A 45 3.35 10.11 -15.86
N SER A 46 3.47 8.82 -15.56
CA SER A 46 4.75 8.13 -15.69
C SER A 46 4.96 7.54 -17.08
N HIS A 47 6.17 7.74 -17.63
CA HIS A 47 6.63 7.14 -18.89
C HIS A 47 7.55 5.91 -18.69
N ASN A 48 7.82 5.52 -17.44
CA ASN A 48 8.66 4.38 -17.13
C ASN A 48 7.92 3.05 -17.41
N GLY A 49 8.57 2.09 -18.08
CA GLY A 49 7.98 0.81 -18.47
C GLY A 49 7.43 -0.03 -17.29
N PHE A 50 8.11 -0.03 -16.14
CA PHE A 50 7.64 -0.70 -14.92
C PHE A 50 6.36 -0.04 -14.38
N LEU A 51 6.28 1.27 -14.41
CA LEU A 51 5.11 2.02 -13.99
C LEU A 51 3.94 1.86 -14.96
N LYS A 52 4.21 1.67 -16.27
CA LYS A 52 3.17 1.29 -17.25
C LYS A 52 2.59 -0.11 -16.99
N TYR A 53 3.40 -1.04 -16.51
CA TYR A 53 2.92 -2.37 -16.12
C TYR A 53 1.98 -2.26 -14.91
N ASN A 54 2.36 -1.51 -13.89
CA ASN A 54 1.52 -1.24 -12.72
C ASN A 54 0.20 -0.55 -13.12
N GLU A 55 0.23 0.38 -14.08
CA GLU A 55 -0.96 1.08 -14.59
C GLU A 55 -1.98 0.11 -15.21
N LYS A 56 -1.55 -1.01 -15.79
CA LYS A 56 -2.45 -2.05 -16.32
C LYS A 56 -3.12 -2.86 -15.22
N ILE A 57 -2.45 -3.04 -14.07
CA ILE A 57 -2.93 -3.85 -12.95
C ILE A 57 -3.74 -2.98 -11.98
N PHE A 58 -3.26 -1.76 -11.74
CA PHE A 58 -3.84 -0.80 -10.82
C PHE A 58 -3.64 0.61 -11.40
N SER A 59 -4.69 1.17 -11.95
CA SER A 59 -4.65 2.42 -12.68
C SER A 59 -4.53 3.64 -11.75
N TRP A 60 -4.25 4.82 -12.34
CA TRP A 60 -4.30 6.06 -11.58
C TRP A 60 -5.71 6.35 -11.03
N SER A 61 -6.76 5.99 -11.75
CA SER A 61 -8.13 6.08 -11.24
C SER A 61 -8.38 5.16 -10.05
N ASP A 62 -7.75 3.98 -10.01
CA ASP A 62 -7.80 3.10 -8.84
C ASP A 62 -7.06 3.70 -7.64
N GLN A 63 -5.94 4.43 -7.84
CA GLN A 63 -5.27 5.17 -6.78
C GLN A 63 -6.18 6.24 -6.16
N ILE A 64 -6.91 6.99 -7.00
CA ILE A 64 -7.86 8.00 -6.54
C ILE A 64 -9.00 7.34 -5.75
N ARG A 65 -9.54 6.24 -6.27
CA ARG A 65 -10.61 5.46 -5.63
C ARG A 65 -10.17 4.91 -4.28
N LEU A 66 -8.95 4.35 -4.22
CA LEU A 66 -8.38 3.82 -2.97
C LEU A 66 -8.21 4.92 -1.92
N ALA A 67 -7.70 6.09 -2.32
CA ALA A 67 -7.54 7.21 -1.39
C ALA A 67 -8.89 7.66 -0.81
N GLY A 68 -9.92 7.80 -1.64
CA GLY A 68 -11.28 8.10 -1.20
C GLY A 68 -11.81 7.07 -0.20
N HIS A 69 -11.65 5.79 -0.51
CA HIS A 69 -12.07 4.69 0.35
C HIS A 69 -11.29 4.64 1.69
N ALA A 70 -9.99 4.94 1.67
CA ALA A 70 -9.19 5.06 2.89
C ALA A 70 -9.73 6.16 3.82
N TYR A 71 -10.17 7.30 3.28
CA TYR A 71 -10.84 8.34 4.06
C TYR A 71 -12.17 7.88 4.65
N GLU A 72 -12.99 7.17 3.89
CA GLU A 72 -14.27 6.64 4.37
C GLU A 72 -14.06 5.66 5.53
N LEU A 73 -13.09 4.76 5.42
CA LEU A 73 -12.74 3.82 6.49
C LEU A 73 -12.24 4.56 7.75
N TYR A 74 -11.40 5.57 7.58
CA TYR A 74 -10.99 6.42 8.68
C TYR A 74 -12.17 7.10 9.37
N GLN A 75 -13.12 7.66 8.60
CA GLN A 75 -14.32 8.28 9.14
C GLN A 75 -15.24 7.28 9.88
N ARG A 76 -15.21 5.99 9.51
CA ARG A 76 -15.87 4.93 10.27
C ARG A 76 -15.20 4.59 11.60
N GLY A 77 -14.03 5.18 11.89
CA GLY A 77 -13.26 4.91 13.09
C GLY A 77 -12.21 3.80 12.93
N CYS A 78 -11.94 3.34 11.71
CA CYS A 78 -10.87 2.39 11.45
C CYS A 78 -9.49 3.07 11.56
N HIS A 79 -8.49 2.31 11.99
CA HIS A 79 -7.09 2.68 11.82
C HIS A 79 -6.67 2.34 10.41
N VAL A 80 -6.17 3.31 9.65
CA VAL A 80 -5.82 3.10 8.24
C VAL A 80 -4.34 3.39 8.00
N VAL A 81 -3.67 2.47 7.32
CA VAL A 81 -2.29 2.59 6.86
C VAL A 81 -2.25 2.28 5.37
N VAL A 82 -1.62 3.12 4.58
CA VAL A 82 -1.40 2.91 3.16
C VAL A 82 0.10 3.03 2.85
N SER A 83 0.71 1.93 2.37
CA SER A 83 2.04 1.96 1.78
C SER A 83 1.92 2.35 0.32
N ASN A 84 2.70 3.30 -0.16
CA ASN A 84 2.61 3.75 -1.56
C ASN A 84 3.92 4.44 -2.00
N ALA A 85 3.97 4.83 -3.28
CA ALA A 85 5.08 5.58 -3.83
C ALA A 85 5.26 6.92 -3.10
N ASP A 86 6.50 7.26 -2.78
CA ASP A 86 6.88 8.60 -2.34
C ASP A 86 6.95 9.54 -3.55
N HIS A 87 5.79 9.98 -4.00
CA HIS A 87 5.65 10.82 -5.19
C HIS A 87 4.66 11.97 -4.95
N PRO A 88 4.89 13.17 -5.48
CA PRO A 88 4.01 14.33 -5.26
C PRO A 88 2.55 14.07 -5.63
N SER A 89 2.28 13.32 -6.71
CA SER A 89 0.91 12.99 -7.12
C SER A 89 0.19 12.13 -6.10
N VAL A 90 0.88 11.14 -5.51
CA VAL A 90 0.33 10.25 -4.48
C VAL A 90 0.15 11.02 -3.16
N ARG A 91 1.14 11.82 -2.76
CA ARG A 91 1.04 12.66 -1.55
C ARG A 91 -0.17 13.60 -1.60
N LYS A 92 -0.54 14.09 -2.78
CA LYS A 92 -1.75 14.92 -2.96
C LYS A 92 -3.04 14.18 -2.61
N LEU A 93 -3.11 12.88 -2.92
CA LEU A 93 -4.29 12.06 -2.61
C LEU A 93 -4.49 11.89 -1.10
N TYR A 94 -3.41 11.85 -0.33
CA TYR A 94 -3.43 11.57 1.12
C TYR A 94 -3.10 12.79 1.98
N ARG A 95 -3.44 14.00 1.53
CA ARG A 95 -3.11 15.26 2.26
C ARG A 95 -3.60 15.33 3.71
N GLY A 96 -4.72 14.70 4.02
CA GLY A 96 -5.28 14.62 5.37
C GLY A 96 -4.69 13.51 6.23
N PHE A 97 -3.81 12.66 5.67
CA PHE A 97 -3.11 11.60 6.39
C PHE A 97 -1.75 12.09 6.88
N LYS A 98 -1.31 11.56 8.01
CA LYS A 98 0.09 11.66 8.41
C LYS A 98 0.93 10.86 7.42
N CYS A 99 2.14 11.34 7.12
CA CYS A 99 3.06 10.70 6.20
C CYS A 99 4.40 10.44 6.87
N LYS A 100 4.91 9.21 6.74
CA LYS A 100 6.26 8.84 7.12
C LYS A 100 6.97 8.31 5.88
N VAL A 101 8.11 8.89 5.54
CA VAL A 101 8.98 8.40 4.47
C VAL A 101 9.89 7.32 5.03
N ILE A 102 9.99 6.22 4.30
CA ILE A 102 10.88 5.09 4.61
C ILE A 102 11.91 5.01 3.49
N GLU A 103 13.18 5.03 3.87
CA GLU A 103 14.29 4.82 2.97
C GLU A 103 14.70 3.35 3.00
N ARG A 104 14.93 2.78 1.84
CA ARG A 104 15.52 1.44 1.71
C ARG A 104 16.51 1.37 0.56
N PHE A 105 17.46 0.49 0.68
CA PHE A 105 18.41 0.24 -0.40
C PHE A 105 17.77 -0.69 -1.45
N SER A 106 17.84 -0.30 -2.73
CA SER A 106 17.45 -1.18 -3.81
C SER A 106 18.39 -2.39 -3.87
N ARG A 107 17.83 -3.61 -3.81
CA ARG A 107 18.57 -4.87 -3.95
C ARG A 107 18.71 -5.34 -5.39
N ILE A 108 18.23 -4.58 -6.37
CA ILE A 108 18.15 -4.99 -7.78
C ILE A 108 19.48 -4.82 -8.53
N ALA A 109 20.46 -4.13 -7.96
CA ALA A 109 21.80 -4.03 -8.57
C ALA A 109 22.71 -5.13 -8.01
N ALA A 110 23.19 -6.02 -8.89
CA ALA A 110 24.21 -7.03 -8.57
C ALA A 110 25.56 -6.40 -8.18
N ASP A 111 25.72 -5.10 -8.36
CA ASP A 111 26.94 -4.34 -8.09
C ASP A 111 26.74 -3.39 -6.92
N SER A 112 27.63 -3.47 -5.93
CA SER A 112 27.54 -2.70 -4.68
C SER A 112 27.68 -1.18 -4.87
N GLU A 113 28.27 -0.74 -5.97
CA GLU A 113 28.47 0.69 -6.29
C GLU A 113 27.23 1.39 -6.84
N HIS A 114 26.17 0.64 -7.23
CA HIS A 114 24.96 1.17 -7.84
C HIS A 114 23.71 1.03 -6.96
N ARG A 115 23.86 0.85 -5.63
CA ARG A 115 22.75 0.81 -4.69
C ARG A 115 22.09 2.19 -4.58
N LYS A 116 21.00 2.40 -5.30
CA LYS A 116 20.19 3.62 -5.14
C LYS A 116 19.34 3.52 -3.88
N ILE A 117 19.34 4.60 -3.10
CA ILE A 117 18.32 4.79 -2.05
C ILE A 117 16.99 5.02 -2.78
N ILE A 118 16.00 4.21 -2.44
CA ILE A 118 14.63 4.40 -2.87
C ILE A 118 13.78 4.76 -1.66
N THR A 119 12.81 5.64 -1.86
CA THR A 119 11.89 6.06 -0.81
C THR A 119 10.49 5.51 -1.06
N GLU A 120 9.82 5.16 0.01
CA GLU A 120 8.41 4.80 0.06
C GLU A 120 7.72 5.68 1.09
N ALA A 121 6.44 5.93 0.91
CA ALA A 121 5.64 6.70 1.85
C ALA A 121 4.62 5.79 2.56
N LEU A 122 4.55 5.89 3.87
CA LEU A 122 3.45 5.38 4.66
C LEU A 122 2.51 6.54 5.00
N PHE A 123 1.29 6.47 4.51
CA PHE A 123 0.21 7.36 4.88
C PHE A 123 -0.65 6.68 5.94
N TYR A 124 -0.93 7.34 7.05
CA TYR A 124 -1.67 6.71 8.13
C TYR A 124 -2.55 7.70 8.91
N GLN A 125 -3.66 7.15 9.42
CA GLN A 125 -4.54 7.81 10.37
C GLN A 125 -5.00 6.80 11.42
N ARG A 126 -5.10 7.28 12.65
CA ARG A 126 -5.64 6.51 13.76
C ARG A 126 -7.11 6.87 13.91
N GLY A 127 -7.99 5.88 13.79
CA GLY A 127 -9.41 6.04 14.08
C GLY A 127 -9.67 6.44 15.54
N CYS A 128 -10.77 7.06 15.75
CA CYS A 128 -11.24 7.44 17.09
C CYS A 128 -11.84 6.25 17.83
#